data_686e85d5da389cb881fdb8c16c08e116
#
_entry.id   686e85d5da389cb881fdb8c16c08e116
#
_cell.length_a   1.000
_cell.length_b   1.000
_cell.length_c   1.000
_cell.angle_alpha   90.00
_cell.angle_beta   90.00
_cell.angle_gamma   90.00
#
_symmetry.space_group_name_H-M   'P 1'
#
loop_
_entity.id
_entity.type
_entity.pdbx_description
1 polymer ?
#
loop_
_entity_poly.entity_id
_entity_poly.type
_entity_poly.pdbx_seq_one_letter_code
_entity_poly.pdbx_strand_id
1 'polypeptide(L)'
;VERPVWAAVAGAAATVLINGRTDATHHAVHLRPGDRLEVVTPPTGLRSYLAVRGGIDVPSVLGSRSTDLLSDLGPTPLQPGTRLPVGRTPQPFPHIGLVRTPPVQTPLEVHLAPGPRADWLTEEGLRSLADQVWTVSNDSDRTGVRLQGAPLERLVRAELPSEGIIRGAVQVPPTGLPLIFGPDHPVTGGYPVVGVVPENDCDRVAQLRPGDGLRFRWRATPATDRQPLDSVRSTGRSHAQGPGRQPR
;
A
#
# COMPACT_ATOMS: atom_id res chain seq x y z
N VAL A 1 -30.65 4.12 -5.00
CA VAL A 1 -30.29 3.57 -6.33
C VAL A 1 -31.44 3.80 -7.31
N GLU A 2 -31.14 3.96 -8.59
CA GLU A 2 -32.16 4.24 -9.64
C GLU A 2 -32.60 2.97 -10.39
N ARG A 3 -31.82 1.89 -10.31
CA ARG A 3 -32.14 0.57 -10.92
C ARG A 3 -31.73 -0.58 -10.00
N PRO A 4 -32.25 -1.79 -10.16
CA PRO A 4 -31.84 -2.93 -9.34
C PRO A 4 -30.34 -3.19 -9.51
N VAL A 5 -29.64 -3.42 -8.40
CA VAL A 5 -28.18 -3.66 -8.38
C VAL A 5 -27.79 -4.51 -7.19
N TRP A 6 -26.82 -5.38 -7.40
CA TRP A 6 -26.12 -6.06 -6.31
C TRP A 6 -24.94 -5.23 -5.85
N ALA A 7 -24.80 -5.05 -4.55
CA ALA A 7 -23.70 -4.33 -3.92
C ALA A 7 -23.15 -5.10 -2.73
N ALA A 8 -21.95 -4.77 -2.33
CA ALA A 8 -21.34 -5.25 -1.10
C ALA A 8 -20.45 -4.16 -0.50
N VAL A 9 -20.41 -4.07 0.81
CA VAL A 9 -19.47 -3.21 1.54
C VAL A 9 -18.42 -4.08 2.20
N ALA A 10 -17.15 -3.78 1.96
CA ALA A 10 -16.00 -4.49 2.52
C ALA A 10 -15.02 -3.49 3.15
N GLY A 11 -13.95 -3.99 3.78
CA GLY A 11 -12.92 -3.19 4.45
C GLY A 11 -13.18 -3.05 5.95
N ALA A 12 -13.13 -1.84 6.49
CA ALA A 12 -13.41 -1.60 7.91
C ALA A 12 -14.82 -2.06 8.27
N ALA A 13 -15.00 -2.61 9.47
CA ALA A 13 -16.26 -3.15 9.97
C ALA A 13 -17.27 -2.03 10.25
N ALA A 14 -17.76 -1.40 9.20
CA ALA A 14 -18.77 -0.35 9.28
C ALA A 14 -20.17 -0.94 9.53
N THR A 15 -21.05 -0.18 10.17
CA THR A 15 -22.47 -0.47 10.14
C THR A 15 -23.02 -0.06 8.76
N VAL A 16 -23.69 -0.98 8.09
CA VAL A 16 -24.40 -0.71 6.84
C VAL A 16 -25.89 -0.58 7.14
N LEU A 17 -26.52 0.47 6.63
CA LEU A 17 -27.96 0.66 6.73
C LEU A 17 -28.59 0.59 5.35
N ILE A 18 -29.66 -0.17 5.22
CA ILE A 18 -30.52 -0.19 4.02
C ILE A 18 -31.88 0.34 4.43
N ASN A 19 -32.26 1.50 3.90
CA ASN A 19 -33.50 2.22 4.26
C ASN A 19 -33.63 2.40 5.80
N GLY A 20 -32.52 2.71 6.46
CA GLY A 20 -32.45 2.89 7.92
C GLY A 20 -32.44 1.60 8.75
N ARG A 21 -32.46 0.43 8.15
CA ARG A 21 -32.35 -0.87 8.83
C ARG A 21 -30.94 -1.40 8.76
N THR A 22 -30.41 -1.84 9.89
CA THR A 22 -29.05 -2.40 9.97
C THR A 22 -28.94 -3.66 9.12
N ASP A 23 -27.88 -3.70 8.34
CA ASP A 23 -27.40 -4.85 7.60
C ASP A 23 -25.89 -5.05 7.89
N ALA A 24 -25.30 -6.15 7.45
CA ALA A 24 -23.89 -6.45 7.73
C ALA A 24 -22.97 -6.02 6.57
N THR A 25 -21.69 -5.87 6.86
CA THR A 25 -20.63 -5.78 5.86
C THR A 25 -20.21 -7.18 5.37
N HIS A 26 -19.43 -7.22 4.29
CA HIS A 26 -18.78 -8.44 3.76
C HIS A 26 -19.77 -9.51 3.23
N HIS A 27 -20.96 -9.10 2.87
CA HIS A 27 -21.90 -9.93 2.09
C HIS A 27 -22.56 -9.10 0.98
N ALA A 28 -23.10 -9.79 -0.01
CA ALA A 28 -23.79 -9.13 -1.12
C ALA A 28 -25.26 -8.88 -0.77
N VAL A 29 -25.72 -7.66 -1.06
CA VAL A 29 -27.10 -7.23 -0.89
C VAL A 29 -27.71 -6.85 -2.23
N HIS A 30 -28.99 -7.17 -2.42
CA HIS A 30 -29.73 -6.73 -3.59
C HIS A 30 -30.51 -5.46 -3.26
N LEU A 31 -30.13 -4.36 -3.91
CA LEU A 31 -30.79 -3.06 -3.79
C LEU A 31 -31.80 -2.87 -4.92
N ARG A 32 -33.01 -2.40 -4.59
CA ARG A 32 -34.09 -2.09 -5.52
C ARG A 32 -34.10 -0.61 -5.87
N PRO A 33 -34.73 -0.20 -6.97
CA PRO A 33 -34.94 1.22 -7.25
C PRO A 33 -35.58 1.94 -6.06
N GLY A 34 -35.05 3.08 -5.68
CA GLY A 34 -35.46 3.83 -4.50
C GLY A 34 -34.73 3.47 -3.20
N ASP A 35 -34.08 2.31 -3.11
CA ASP A 35 -33.34 1.95 -1.89
C ASP A 35 -32.16 2.89 -1.65
N ARG A 36 -31.93 3.19 -0.38
CA ARG A 36 -30.80 3.96 0.13
C ARG A 36 -29.87 3.04 0.92
N LEU A 37 -28.64 2.93 0.47
CA LEU A 37 -27.55 2.30 1.22
C LEU A 37 -26.71 3.39 1.89
N GLU A 38 -26.47 3.24 3.18
CA GLU A 38 -25.64 4.13 3.98
C GLU A 38 -24.54 3.33 4.68
N VAL A 39 -23.30 3.82 4.61
CA VAL A 39 -22.14 3.26 5.31
C VAL A 39 -21.81 4.20 6.45
N VAL A 40 -22.05 3.76 7.67
CA VAL A 40 -21.76 4.55 8.88
C VAL A 40 -20.26 4.48 9.16
N THR A 41 -19.71 5.54 9.74
CA THR A 41 -18.29 5.56 10.15
C THR A 41 -17.98 4.34 11.02
N PRO A 42 -17.01 3.50 10.63
CA PRO A 42 -16.69 2.30 11.39
C PRO A 42 -16.08 2.66 12.75
N PRO A 43 -16.33 1.88 13.80
CA PRO A 43 -15.70 2.12 15.12
C PRO A 43 -14.18 1.88 15.09
N THR A 44 -13.71 0.93 14.27
CA THR A 44 -12.30 0.60 14.07
C THR A 44 -12.00 0.42 12.59
N GLY A 45 -10.75 0.62 12.20
CA GLY A 45 -10.36 0.66 10.79
C GLY A 45 -10.70 1.99 10.13
N LEU A 46 -10.16 2.26 8.97
CA LEU A 46 -10.23 3.56 8.30
C LEU A 46 -11.05 3.51 7.00
N ARG A 47 -10.86 2.49 6.19
CA ARG A 47 -11.35 2.45 4.80
C ARG A 47 -12.42 1.39 4.61
N SER A 48 -13.58 1.82 4.12
CA SER A 48 -14.64 0.94 3.63
C SER A 48 -14.75 1.08 2.10
N TYR A 49 -15.08 -0.01 1.43
CA TYR A 49 -15.17 -0.09 -0.03
C TYR A 49 -16.56 -0.56 -0.41
N LEU A 50 -17.24 0.21 -1.26
CA LEU A 50 -18.49 -0.19 -1.88
C LEU A 50 -18.20 -0.85 -3.22
N ALA A 51 -18.44 -2.13 -3.32
CA ALA A 51 -18.42 -2.87 -4.57
C ALA A 51 -19.86 -2.92 -5.16
N VAL A 52 -19.96 -2.71 -6.47
CA VAL A 52 -21.22 -2.79 -7.19
C VAL A 52 -21.06 -3.78 -8.34
N ARG A 53 -21.99 -4.71 -8.48
CA ARG A 53 -21.97 -5.69 -9.56
C ARG A 53 -22.12 -5.01 -10.92
N GLY A 54 -21.16 -5.28 -11.82
CA GLY A 54 -20.98 -4.60 -13.10
C GLY A 54 -19.94 -3.49 -13.06
N GLY A 55 -19.45 -3.14 -11.86
CA GLY A 55 -18.46 -2.09 -11.64
C GLY A 55 -19.03 -0.68 -11.86
N ILE A 56 -18.25 0.32 -11.54
CA ILE A 56 -18.54 1.73 -11.84
C ILE A 56 -18.06 2.02 -13.27
N ASP A 57 -18.96 2.41 -14.15
CA ASP A 57 -18.70 2.58 -15.59
C ASP A 57 -18.35 4.03 -15.93
N VAL A 58 -17.22 4.49 -15.38
CA VAL A 58 -16.62 5.78 -15.72
C VAL A 58 -15.51 5.56 -16.77
N PRO A 59 -15.12 6.59 -17.55
CA PRO A 59 -14.02 6.47 -18.50
C PRO A 59 -12.74 5.95 -17.84
N SER A 60 -12.04 5.07 -18.55
CA SER A 60 -10.74 4.54 -18.12
C SER A 60 -9.63 5.45 -18.63
N VAL A 61 -8.69 5.79 -17.75
CA VAL A 61 -7.46 6.53 -18.07
C VAL A 61 -6.28 5.62 -17.80
N LEU A 62 -5.43 5.36 -18.79
CA LEU A 62 -4.31 4.41 -18.70
C LEU A 62 -4.70 3.03 -18.16
N GLY A 63 -5.91 2.56 -18.49
CA GLY A 63 -6.44 1.27 -18.04
C GLY A 63 -7.07 1.28 -16.63
N SER A 64 -7.05 2.39 -15.91
CA SER A 64 -7.62 2.56 -14.58
C SER A 64 -8.87 3.43 -14.58
N ARG A 65 -9.81 3.13 -13.69
CA ARG A 65 -10.97 3.97 -13.36
C ARG A 65 -10.85 4.63 -11.97
N SER A 66 -9.66 4.57 -11.38
CA SER A 66 -9.36 5.23 -10.12
C SER A 66 -8.96 6.69 -10.33
N THR A 67 -9.19 7.51 -9.32
CA THR A 67 -8.64 8.86 -9.24
C THR A 67 -7.21 8.78 -8.73
N ASP A 68 -6.27 9.38 -9.45
CA ASP A 68 -4.92 9.68 -8.97
C ASP A 68 -4.82 11.17 -8.65
N LEU A 69 -4.72 11.48 -7.36
CA LEU A 69 -4.66 12.86 -6.89
C LEU A 69 -3.28 13.52 -7.14
N LEU A 70 -2.22 12.71 -7.27
CA LEU A 70 -0.88 13.23 -7.48
C LEU A 70 -0.68 13.75 -8.90
N SER A 71 -1.21 13.01 -9.88
CA SER A 71 -1.05 13.34 -11.31
C SER A 71 -2.31 13.96 -11.93
N ASP A 72 -3.35 14.19 -11.13
CA ASP A 72 -4.67 14.69 -11.57
C ASP A 72 -5.26 13.88 -12.73
N LEU A 73 -5.18 12.56 -12.60
CA LEU A 73 -5.68 11.61 -13.61
C LEU A 73 -6.92 10.87 -13.10
N GLY A 74 -7.77 10.48 -14.05
CA GLY A 74 -8.98 9.70 -13.78
C GLY A 74 -10.20 10.56 -13.44
N PRO A 75 -11.28 9.95 -12.90
CA PRO A 75 -12.49 10.67 -12.53
C PRO A 75 -12.26 11.58 -11.32
N THR A 76 -13.00 12.68 -11.26
CA THR A 76 -12.96 13.56 -10.07
C THR A 76 -13.42 12.84 -8.81
N PRO A 77 -12.87 13.17 -7.63
CA PRO A 77 -13.36 12.64 -6.36
C PRO A 77 -14.87 12.86 -6.19
N LEU A 78 -15.55 11.87 -5.61
CA LEU A 78 -17.00 11.92 -5.44
C LEU A 78 -17.43 13.08 -4.56
N GLN A 79 -18.47 13.79 -4.99
CA GLN A 79 -19.11 14.87 -4.26
C GLN A 79 -20.57 14.52 -3.98
N PRO A 80 -21.22 15.15 -2.99
CA PRO A 80 -22.66 14.99 -2.79
C PRO A 80 -23.42 15.26 -4.10
N GLY A 81 -24.33 14.35 -4.46
CA GLY A 81 -25.08 14.40 -5.72
C GLY A 81 -24.39 13.77 -6.93
N THR A 82 -23.16 13.28 -6.81
CA THR A 82 -22.48 12.58 -7.91
C THR A 82 -23.29 11.33 -8.31
N ARG A 83 -23.60 11.21 -9.62
CA ARG A 83 -24.22 10.03 -10.20
C ARG A 83 -23.16 9.10 -10.74
N LEU A 84 -23.21 7.82 -10.35
CA LEU A 84 -22.28 6.79 -10.78
C LEU A 84 -22.99 5.82 -11.72
N PRO A 85 -22.62 5.77 -13.00
CA PRO A 85 -23.14 4.76 -13.90
C PRO A 85 -22.59 3.39 -13.50
N VAL A 86 -23.48 2.38 -13.49
CA VAL A 86 -23.11 1.00 -13.20
C VAL A 86 -23.04 0.23 -14.50
N GLY A 87 -21.91 -0.43 -14.72
CA GLY A 87 -21.66 -1.22 -15.92
C GLY A 87 -22.52 -2.50 -16.01
N ARG A 88 -22.39 -3.20 -17.12
CA ARG A 88 -22.99 -4.52 -17.33
C ARG A 88 -22.00 -5.60 -16.92
N THR A 89 -22.52 -6.73 -16.43
CA THR A 89 -21.69 -7.91 -16.20
C THR A 89 -22.26 -9.10 -16.97
N PRO A 90 -21.46 -9.71 -17.85
CA PRO A 90 -21.85 -10.95 -18.53
C PRO A 90 -21.60 -12.20 -17.65
N GLN A 91 -20.86 -12.06 -16.56
CA GLN A 91 -20.47 -13.18 -15.69
C GLN A 91 -21.67 -13.70 -14.89
N PRO A 92 -21.77 -15.03 -14.67
CA PRO A 92 -22.77 -15.60 -13.76
C PRO A 92 -22.56 -15.04 -12.34
N PHE A 93 -23.61 -15.16 -11.52
CA PHE A 93 -23.52 -14.73 -10.13
C PHE A 93 -22.54 -15.64 -9.39
N PRO A 94 -21.49 -15.11 -8.71
CA PRO A 94 -20.54 -15.94 -8.00
C PRO A 94 -21.21 -16.63 -6.81
N HIS A 95 -20.66 -17.77 -6.37
CA HIS A 95 -21.01 -18.31 -5.07
C HIS A 95 -20.55 -17.32 -4.00
N ILE A 96 -21.52 -16.84 -3.21
CA ILE A 96 -21.27 -15.81 -2.20
C ILE A 96 -21.15 -16.50 -0.86
N GLY A 97 -20.04 -16.22 -0.17
CA GLY A 97 -19.83 -16.58 1.22
C GLY A 97 -19.72 -15.32 2.09
N LEU A 98 -19.97 -15.48 3.37
CA LEU A 98 -19.64 -14.45 4.37
C LEU A 98 -18.14 -14.46 4.59
N VAL A 99 -17.47 -13.34 4.35
CA VAL A 99 -16.06 -13.16 4.66
C VAL A 99 -15.94 -12.54 6.05
N ARG A 100 -15.26 -13.22 6.95
CA ARG A 100 -14.91 -12.65 8.27
C ARG A 100 -13.64 -11.83 8.14
N THR A 101 -13.67 -10.59 8.55
CA THR A 101 -12.49 -9.73 8.66
C THR A 101 -12.15 -9.56 10.13
N PRO A 102 -10.92 -9.89 10.56
CA PRO A 102 -10.52 -9.64 11.94
C PRO A 102 -10.50 -8.14 12.22
N PRO A 103 -10.83 -7.71 13.45
CA PRO A 103 -10.73 -6.31 13.83
C PRO A 103 -9.28 -5.83 13.75
N VAL A 104 -9.11 -4.56 13.44
CA VAL A 104 -7.79 -3.91 13.50
C VAL A 104 -7.41 -3.75 14.97
N GLN A 105 -6.31 -4.39 15.37
CA GLN A 105 -5.73 -4.24 16.70
C GLN A 105 -4.68 -3.13 16.71
N THR A 106 -4.61 -2.36 17.79
CA THR A 106 -3.58 -1.34 17.98
C THR A 106 -2.89 -1.51 19.34
N PRO A 107 -1.55 -1.41 19.44
CA PRO A 107 -0.63 -1.20 18.31
C PRO A 107 -0.65 -2.37 17.33
N LEU A 108 -0.67 -2.05 16.03
CA LEU A 108 -0.60 -3.04 14.98
C LEU A 108 0.85 -3.55 14.86
N GLU A 109 1.07 -4.83 15.02
CA GLU A 109 2.36 -5.44 14.69
C GLU A 109 2.41 -5.83 13.22
N VAL A 110 3.46 -5.38 12.53
CA VAL A 110 3.73 -5.67 11.12
C VAL A 110 5.14 -6.18 10.92
N HIS A 111 5.30 -7.13 10.01
CA HIS A 111 6.61 -7.63 9.66
C HIS A 111 7.37 -6.62 8.79
N LEU A 112 8.70 -6.64 8.90
CA LEU A 112 9.58 -5.81 8.13
C LEU A 112 10.73 -6.66 7.57
N ALA A 113 10.81 -6.77 6.25
CA ALA A 113 12.00 -7.31 5.59
C ALA A 113 13.07 -6.23 5.46
N PRO A 114 14.37 -6.53 5.55
CA PRO A 114 15.43 -5.55 5.31
C PRO A 114 15.31 -4.94 3.92
N GLY A 115 15.42 -3.62 3.84
CA GLY A 115 15.43 -2.87 2.59
C GLY A 115 16.86 -2.69 2.03
N PRO A 116 16.98 -2.23 0.78
CA PRO A 116 18.28 -2.07 0.11
C PRO A 116 19.16 -0.98 0.74
N ARG A 117 18.61 -0.12 1.58
CA ARG A 117 19.30 1.00 2.24
C ARG A 117 19.21 0.92 3.77
N ALA A 118 19.06 -0.29 4.32
CA ALA A 118 19.08 -0.49 5.77
C ALA A 118 20.41 -0.02 6.40
N ASP A 119 21.53 -0.16 5.69
CA ASP A 119 22.86 0.30 6.03
C ASP A 119 23.01 1.84 6.12
N TRP A 120 21.99 2.60 5.76
CA TRP A 120 21.93 4.06 5.91
C TRP A 120 21.50 4.51 7.30
N LEU A 121 20.98 3.59 8.12
CA LEU A 121 20.73 3.84 9.54
C LEU A 121 21.89 3.28 10.38
N THR A 122 22.08 3.88 11.55
CA THR A 122 22.95 3.29 12.58
C THR A 122 22.34 1.98 13.10
N GLU A 123 23.14 1.12 13.73
CA GLU A 123 22.60 -0.08 14.41
C GLU A 123 21.54 0.28 15.45
N GLU A 124 21.74 1.40 16.17
CA GLU A 124 20.76 1.93 17.11
C GLU A 124 19.48 2.38 16.39
N GLY A 125 19.60 3.05 15.24
CA GLY A 125 18.48 3.45 14.40
C GLY A 125 17.68 2.24 13.93
N LEU A 126 18.33 1.16 13.50
CA LEU A 126 17.67 -0.09 13.10
C LEU A 126 16.96 -0.79 14.26
N ARG A 127 17.59 -0.79 15.46
CA ARG A 127 16.96 -1.32 16.68
C ARG A 127 15.76 -0.47 17.07
N SER A 128 15.91 0.84 17.13
CA SER A 128 14.85 1.79 17.48
C SER A 128 13.65 1.71 16.53
N LEU A 129 13.88 1.44 15.22
CA LEU A 129 12.80 1.25 14.25
C LEU A 129 11.82 0.13 14.68
N ALA A 130 12.32 -0.96 15.25
CA ALA A 130 11.51 -2.11 15.67
C ALA A 130 11.07 -2.03 17.16
N ASP A 131 11.83 -1.39 18.03
CA ASP A 131 11.60 -1.44 19.48
C ASP A 131 10.49 -0.47 19.93
N GLN A 132 10.37 0.69 19.28
CA GLN A 132 9.38 1.67 19.66
C GLN A 132 8.00 1.39 19.03
N VAL A 133 6.96 1.95 19.63
CA VAL A 133 5.63 2.06 19.03
C VAL A 133 5.56 3.39 18.30
N TRP A 134 5.31 3.32 17.01
CA TRP A 134 5.08 4.47 16.14
C TRP A 134 3.62 4.89 16.20
N THR A 135 3.33 6.19 16.10
CA THR A 135 1.97 6.72 16.00
C THR A 135 1.70 7.17 14.57
N VAL A 136 0.55 6.81 14.02
CA VAL A 136 0.12 7.24 12.69
C VAL A 136 -0.21 8.73 12.70
N SER A 137 0.40 9.50 11.79
CA SER A 137 0.19 10.94 11.63
C SER A 137 -1.10 11.27 10.90
N ASN A 138 -1.65 12.46 11.17
CA ASN A 138 -2.78 13.04 10.41
C ASN A 138 -2.45 13.30 8.93
N ASP A 139 -1.15 13.42 8.59
CA ASP A 139 -0.68 13.65 7.22
C ASP A 139 -0.60 12.36 6.39
N SER A 140 -1.18 11.27 6.89
CA SER A 140 -1.24 9.99 6.19
C SER A 140 -2.38 9.98 5.17
N ASP A 141 -2.09 9.42 3.99
CA ASP A 141 -3.04 9.30 2.88
C ASP A 141 -2.90 7.96 2.14
N ARG A 142 -3.37 7.88 0.88
CA ARG A 142 -3.22 6.70 0.03
C ARG A 142 -1.81 6.54 -0.53
N THR A 143 -1.03 7.61 -0.60
CA THR A 143 0.38 7.59 -1.01
C THR A 143 1.24 6.90 0.03
N GLY A 144 0.97 7.18 1.34
CA GLY A 144 1.69 6.52 2.41
C GLY A 144 1.22 6.88 3.80
N VAL A 145 1.54 5.99 4.73
CA VAL A 145 1.28 6.14 6.17
C VAL A 145 2.52 6.76 6.80
N ARG A 146 2.41 8.01 7.24
CA ARG A 146 3.48 8.75 7.93
C ARG A 146 3.44 8.43 9.41
N LEU A 147 4.60 8.17 9.97
CA LEU A 147 4.75 7.76 11.37
C LEU A 147 5.42 8.87 12.19
N GLN A 148 4.98 8.99 13.43
CA GLN A 148 5.52 9.88 14.45
C GLN A 148 6.09 9.05 15.60
N GLY A 149 7.22 9.50 16.16
CA GLY A 149 7.92 8.85 17.25
C GLY A 149 9.29 9.50 17.46
N ALA A 150 10.18 8.83 18.18
CA ALA A 150 11.56 9.26 18.29
C ALA A 150 12.24 9.13 16.92
N PRO A 151 12.87 10.20 16.40
CA PRO A 151 13.54 10.17 15.11
C PRO A 151 14.65 9.11 15.06
N LEU A 152 14.73 8.41 13.93
CA LEU A 152 15.80 7.43 13.68
C LEU A 152 17.10 8.14 13.32
N GLU A 153 18.20 7.66 13.86
CA GLU A 153 19.51 8.18 13.55
C GLU A 153 20.02 7.62 12.22
N ARG A 154 20.36 8.52 11.30
CA ARG A 154 20.93 8.18 9.99
C ARG A 154 22.47 8.17 10.08
N LEU A 155 23.07 7.08 9.63
CA LEU A 155 24.52 6.95 9.45
C LEU A 155 25.00 7.75 8.23
N VAL A 156 24.26 7.61 7.11
CA VAL A 156 24.56 8.30 5.85
C VAL A 156 23.60 9.46 5.67
N ARG A 157 24.16 10.68 5.57
CA ARG A 157 23.39 11.94 5.41
C ARG A 157 23.42 12.51 3.99
N ALA A 158 24.11 11.84 3.08
CA ALA A 158 24.18 12.23 1.68
C ALA A 158 22.81 12.17 1.01
N GLU A 159 22.67 12.88 -0.11
CA GLU A 159 21.52 12.73 -0.98
C GLU A 159 21.58 11.38 -1.72
N LEU A 160 20.43 10.75 -1.87
CA LEU A 160 20.28 9.51 -2.62
C LEU A 160 19.73 9.83 -4.01
N PRO A 161 20.35 9.37 -5.10
CA PRO A 161 19.71 9.38 -6.41
C PRO A 161 18.36 8.67 -6.35
N SER A 162 17.40 9.12 -7.15
CA SER A 162 16.08 8.50 -7.18
C SER A 162 16.15 7.02 -7.50
N GLU A 163 15.54 6.20 -6.65
CA GLU A 163 15.44 4.74 -6.78
C GLU A 163 14.00 4.30 -6.94
N GLY A 164 13.77 3.11 -7.51
CA GLY A 164 12.43 2.55 -7.65
C GLY A 164 11.76 2.32 -6.29
N ILE A 165 10.49 2.68 -6.19
CA ILE A 165 9.67 2.50 -4.99
C ILE A 165 8.62 1.42 -5.25
N ILE A 166 8.32 0.63 -4.24
CA ILE A 166 7.26 -0.37 -4.24
C ILE A 166 6.30 -0.12 -3.08
N ARG A 167 5.08 -0.61 -3.19
CA ARG A 167 4.14 -0.65 -2.08
C ARG A 167 4.76 -1.37 -0.87
N GLY A 168 4.60 -0.82 0.30
CA GLY A 168 5.17 -1.37 1.55
C GLY A 168 6.61 -0.93 1.82
N ALA A 169 7.29 -0.25 0.89
CA ALA A 169 8.61 0.31 1.17
C ALA A 169 8.55 1.29 2.35
N VAL A 170 9.45 1.11 3.31
CA VAL A 170 9.61 1.99 4.48
C VAL A 170 10.78 2.93 4.22
N GLN A 171 10.44 4.17 3.97
CA GLN A 171 11.42 5.22 3.67
C GLN A 171 11.68 6.10 4.89
N VAL A 172 12.95 6.49 5.11
CA VAL A 172 13.35 7.37 6.21
C VAL A 172 13.93 8.67 5.65
N PRO A 173 13.13 9.75 5.58
CA PRO A 173 13.59 11.08 5.20
C PRO A 173 14.63 11.66 6.20
N PRO A 174 15.23 12.85 5.90
CA PRO A 174 16.17 13.52 6.81
C PRO A 174 15.60 13.82 8.20
N THR A 175 14.27 13.90 8.34
CA THR A 175 13.60 14.06 9.65
C THR A 175 13.75 12.86 10.58
N GLY A 176 14.18 11.70 10.06
CA GLY A 176 14.26 10.45 10.82
C GLY A 176 12.91 9.78 11.08
N LEU A 177 11.80 10.30 10.53
CA LEU A 177 10.47 9.76 10.74
C LEU A 177 10.07 8.84 9.58
N PRO A 178 9.72 7.56 9.83
CA PRO A 178 9.42 6.62 8.77
C PRO A 178 8.11 6.94 8.04
N LEU A 179 8.08 6.59 6.75
CA LEU A 179 6.91 6.60 5.89
C LEU A 179 6.75 5.22 5.26
N ILE A 180 5.60 4.59 5.39
CA ILE A 180 5.26 3.32 4.72
C ILE A 180 4.47 3.64 3.45
N PHE A 181 4.99 3.30 2.29
CA PHE A 181 4.31 3.58 1.03
C PHE A 181 3.06 2.71 0.83
N GLY A 182 1.97 3.38 0.44
CA GLY A 182 0.66 2.83 0.15
C GLY A 182 0.46 2.44 -1.33
N PRO A 183 -0.80 2.21 -1.74
CA PRO A 183 -1.10 1.82 -3.12
C PRO A 183 -0.85 2.91 -4.16
N ASP A 184 -0.93 4.19 -3.79
CA ASP A 184 -0.71 5.33 -4.68
C ASP A 184 0.71 5.93 -4.52
N HIS A 185 1.69 5.08 -4.16
CA HIS A 185 3.07 5.51 -4.02
C HIS A 185 3.66 6.00 -5.36
N PRO A 186 4.62 6.93 -5.34
CA PRO A 186 5.34 7.33 -6.54
C PRO A 186 6.18 6.16 -7.08
N VAL A 187 6.48 6.18 -8.37
CA VAL A 187 7.32 5.16 -9.04
C VAL A 187 8.76 5.19 -8.52
N THR A 188 9.26 6.39 -8.19
CA THR A 188 10.63 6.60 -7.70
C THR A 188 10.63 7.53 -6.49
N GLY A 189 11.71 7.47 -5.69
CA GLY A 189 11.94 8.35 -4.55
C GLY A 189 13.42 8.49 -4.22
N GLY A 190 13.79 9.58 -3.55
CA GLY A 190 15.17 9.96 -3.27
C GLY A 190 15.58 9.79 -1.80
N TYR A 191 14.82 9.06 -0.98
CA TYR A 191 15.20 8.78 0.40
C TYR A 191 15.43 7.29 0.62
N PRO A 192 16.28 6.89 1.59
CA PRO A 192 16.64 5.50 1.80
C PRO A 192 15.43 4.64 2.18
N VAL A 193 15.23 3.55 1.44
CA VAL A 193 14.30 2.48 1.78
C VAL A 193 15.01 1.50 2.72
N VAL A 194 14.69 1.56 4.01
CA VAL A 194 15.36 0.79 5.06
C VAL A 194 14.71 -0.57 5.31
N GLY A 195 13.48 -0.73 4.88
CA GLY A 195 12.73 -1.97 5.02
C GLY A 195 11.54 -2.04 4.08
N VAL A 196 10.92 -3.22 4.01
CA VAL A 196 9.70 -3.45 3.22
C VAL A 196 8.68 -4.23 4.05
N VAL A 197 7.50 -3.67 4.18
CA VAL A 197 6.32 -4.32 4.79
C VAL A 197 5.71 -5.26 3.76
N PRO A 198 5.47 -6.56 4.07
CA PRO A 198 4.82 -7.50 3.17
C PRO A 198 3.40 -7.07 2.80
N GLU A 199 2.94 -7.51 1.63
CA GLU A 199 1.65 -7.09 1.06
C GLU A 199 0.46 -7.33 2.00
N ASN A 200 0.39 -8.51 2.65
CA ASN A 200 -0.67 -8.83 3.60
C ASN A 200 -0.70 -7.88 4.81
N ASP A 201 0.47 -7.38 5.25
CA ASP A 201 0.55 -6.41 6.33
C ASP A 201 0.25 -4.99 5.83
N CYS A 202 0.55 -4.66 4.56
CA CYS A 202 0.18 -3.39 3.94
C CYS A 202 -1.33 -3.14 3.97
N ASP A 203 -2.15 -4.17 3.75
CA ASP A 203 -3.61 -4.06 3.83
C ASP A 203 -4.08 -3.74 5.24
N ARG A 204 -3.40 -4.28 6.26
CA ARG A 204 -3.68 -3.99 7.68
C ARG A 204 -3.23 -2.56 8.04
N VAL A 205 -2.05 -2.15 7.58
CA VAL A 205 -1.53 -0.77 7.74
C VAL A 205 -2.48 0.24 7.12
N ALA A 206 -3.07 -0.07 5.97
CA ALA A 206 -4.04 0.80 5.29
C ALA A 206 -5.34 1.02 6.10
N GLN A 207 -5.59 0.25 7.14
CA GLN A 207 -6.74 0.41 8.03
C GLN A 207 -6.44 1.19 9.30
N LEU A 208 -5.19 1.60 9.53
CA LEU A 208 -4.83 2.43 10.67
C LEU A 208 -5.33 3.85 10.51
N ARG A 209 -5.78 4.43 11.62
CA ARG A 209 -6.21 5.81 11.75
C ARG A 209 -5.10 6.70 12.29
N PRO A 210 -5.13 8.00 12.04
CA PRO A 210 -4.34 8.94 12.82
C PRO A 210 -4.50 8.71 14.33
N GLY A 211 -3.37 8.63 15.04
CA GLY A 211 -3.31 8.30 16.46
C GLY A 211 -3.18 6.81 16.79
N ASP A 212 -3.46 5.90 15.84
CA ASP A 212 -3.23 4.47 16.05
C ASP A 212 -1.74 4.15 16.17
N GLY A 213 -1.43 3.14 16.99
CA GLY A 213 -0.08 2.63 17.18
C GLY A 213 0.31 1.58 16.14
N LEU A 214 1.58 1.60 15.74
CA LEU A 214 2.20 0.58 14.89
C LEU A 214 3.56 0.18 15.46
N ARG A 215 3.91 -1.12 15.39
CA ARG A 215 5.23 -1.64 15.75
C ARG A 215 5.75 -2.52 14.62
N PHE A 216 7.01 -2.30 14.22
CA PHE A 216 7.68 -3.18 13.28
C PHE A 216 8.29 -4.39 13.98
N ARG A 217 8.32 -5.53 13.27
CA ARG A 217 9.01 -6.75 13.66
C ARG A 217 9.89 -7.22 12.52
N TRP A 218 11.18 -7.22 12.70
CA TRP A 218 12.08 -7.76 11.69
C TRP A 218 11.76 -9.21 11.39
N ARG A 219 11.58 -9.54 10.12
CA ARG A 219 11.52 -10.93 9.69
C ARG A 219 12.93 -11.50 9.78
N ALA A 220 13.07 -12.67 10.40
CA ALA A 220 14.30 -13.43 10.29
C ALA A 220 14.55 -13.70 8.79
N THR A 221 15.71 -13.26 8.28
CA THR A 221 16.12 -13.63 6.93
C THR A 221 16.27 -15.15 6.91
N PRO A 222 15.61 -15.88 5.97
CA PRO A 222 15.92 -17.30 5.79
C PRO A 222 17.44 -17.41 5.57
N ALA A 223 18.07 -18.40 6.19
CA ALA A 223 19.53 -18.58 6.17
C ALA A 223 20.12 -18.98 4.78
N THR A 224 19.35 -18.85 3.73
CA THR A 224 19.70 -19.15 2.33
C THR A 224 19.69 -17.86 1.53
N ASP A 225 20.84 -17.33 1.27
CA ASP A 225 21.33 -16.45 0.21
C ASP A 225 22.11 -15.22 0.70
N ARG A 226 23.14 -15.50 1.51
CA ARG A 226 24.28 -14.57 1.54
C ARG A 226 25.29 -15.05 0.51
N GLN A 227 25.03 -14.88 -0.79
CA GLN A 227 26.13 -14.81 -1.74
C GLN A 227 26.82 -13.46 -1.58
N PRO A 228 28.13 -13.43 -1.32
CA PRO A 228 28.89 -12.18 -1.34
C PRO A 228 28.87 -11.62 -2.76
N LEU A 229 28.51 -10.36 -2.90
CA LEU A 229 28.53 -9.60 -4.17
C LEU A 229 29.95 -9.38 -4.74
N ASP A 230 30.98 -10.09 -4.21
CA ASP A 230 32.39 -9.88 -4.58
C ASP A 230 32.87 -10.71 -5.77
N SER A 231 32.03 -11.50 -6.45
CA SER A 231 32.48 -12.37 -7.54
C SER A 231 32.27 -11.83 -8.97
N VAL A 232 31.89 -10.55 -9.15
CA VAL A 232 31.68 -9.95 -10.49
C VAL A 232 32.78 -8.94 -10.87
N ARG A 233 33.97 -9.02 -10.29
CA ARG A 233 35.13 -8.28 -10.79
C ARG A 233 36.30 -9.25 -11.04
N SER A 234 36.37 -9.79 -12.23
CA SER A 234 37.58 -10.09 -13.01
C SER A 234 37.35 -11.15 -14.08
N THR A 235 36.79 -10.77 -15.20
CA THR A 235 37.13 -11.42 -16.48
C THR A 235 37.44 -10.32 -17.50
N GLY A 236 38.58 -9.66 -17.28
CA GLY A 236 39.23 -8.89 -18.31
C GLY A 236 39.76 -9.85 -19.37
N ARG A 237 39.16 -9.88 -20.52
CA ARG A 237 39.70 -10.56 -21.70
C ARG A 237 40.91 -9.81 -22.18
N SER A 238 42.09 -10.41 -22.00
CA SER A 238 43.29 -10.09 -22.75
C SER A 238 43.06 -10.48 -24.21
N HIS A 239 43.02 -9.50 -25.12
CA HIS A 239 43.17 -9.74 -26.54
C HIS A 239 44.66 -9.93 -26.87
N ALA A 240 45.03 -11.15 -27.16
CA ALA A 240 46.32 -11.50 -27.76
C ALA A 240 46.33 -11.05 -29.22
N GLN A 241 47.34 -10.25 -29.57
CA GLN A 241 47.71 -9.88 -30.93
C GLN A 241 48.21 -11.13 -31.66
N GLY A 242 47.62 -11.42 -32.79
CA GLY A 242 48.14 -12.40 -33.77
C GLY A 242 48.96 -11.68 -34.88
N PRO A 243 49.98 -12.30 -35.45
CA PRO A 243 50.96 -11.66 -36.29
C PRO A 243 50.51 -11.50 -37.75
N GLY A 244 51.03 -10.45 -38.36
CA GLY A 244 50.74 -10.04 -39.72
C GLY A 244 51.19 -11.03 -40.80
N ARG A 245 50.53 -10.97 -41.95
CA ARG A 245 51.05 -11.40 -43.26
C ARG A 245 50.91 -10.27 -44.24
N GLN A 246 52.07 -9.92 -44.83
CA GLN A 246 52.23 -9.03 -45.99
C GLN A 246 51.92 -9.73 -47.34
N PRO A 247 51.86 -9.00 -48.42
CA PRO A 247 51.04 -9.25 -49.61
C PRO A 247 51.80 -9.96 -50.74
N ARG A 248 50.98 -10.49 -51.64
CA ARG A 248 51.28 -10.48 -53.12
C ARG A 248 50.02 -10.17 -53.89
#